data_030928af8da2650428e2a48728386ce5
#
_entry.id   030928af8da2650428e2a48728386ce5
#
_cell.length_a   1.000
_cell.length_b   1.000
_cell.length_c   1.000
_cell.angle_alpha   90.00
_cell.angle_beta   90.00
_cell.angle_gamma   90.00
#
_symmetry.space_group_name_H-M   'P 1'
#
loop_
_entity.id
_entity.type
_entity.pdbx_description
1 polymer ?
#
loop_
_entity_poly.entity_id
_entity_poly.type
_entity_poly.pdbx_seq_one_letter_code
_entity_poly.pdbx_strand_id
1 'polypeptide(L)'
;MLAAQGWRVIAVGLDADGSVPETQRLGRGELFTYEMDVTKPADITRILGALPRLDAIVHCAGFGIAGSAECTPMTLARKQFDVNYFGVLQVNEIALPLLRRTAARNRKRGRVIVVGSIGGRLGLPFQSHYSSTKAALEMYVEALRLEGRRHGITATIIEPGDLSTGFTGSRILAEPANSPYYDECQRSVGQMAHDEQTGDGPESVARVIVATLGKRNPPVRIAVGSSYKALMQLKRFLPDRLVEFVMRRIYMKP
;
A
#
# COMPACT_ATOMS: atom_id res chain seq x y z
N MET A 1 7.27 2.05 -16.41
CA MET A 1 6.04 2.59 -17.03
C MET A 1 6.01 4.13 -17.03
N LEU A 2 5.98 4.81 -15.88
CA LEU A 2 5.90 6.28 -15.84
C LEU A 2 7.10 6.97 -16.52
N ALA A 3 8.32 6.52 -16.26
CA ALA A 3 9.51 7.08 -16.90
C ALA A 3 9.44 6.96 -18.44
N ALA A 4 8.98 5.81 -18.97
CA ALA A 4 8.79 5.64 -20.41
C ALA A 4 7.77 6.64 -21.01
N GLN A 5 6.87 7.19 -20.20
CA GLN A 5 5.89 8.23 -20.59
C GLN A 5 6.40 9.66 -20.39
N GLY A 6 7.67 9.83 -20.02
CA GLY A 6 8.29 11.15 -19.87
C GLY A 6 8.26 11.71 -18.44
N TRP A 7 7.94 10.90 -17.42
CA TRP A 7 8.04 11.32 -16.02
C TRP A 7 9.50 11.23 -15.54
N ARG A 8 9.87 12.16 -14.69
CA ARG A 8 11.03 12.02 -13.82
C ARG A 8 10.57 11.26 -12.58
N VAL A 9 10.98 10.00 -12.46
CA VAL A 9 10.57 9.09 -11.40
C VAL A 9 11.69 8.96 -10.38
N ILE A 10 11.34 9.09 -9.11
CA ILE A 10 12.23 8.84 -7.98
C ILE A 10 11.67 7.62 -7.27
N ALA A 11 12.34 6.49 -7.41
CA ALA A 11 12.03 5.26 -6.69
C ALA A 11 12.83 5.23 -5.39
N VAL A 12 12.16 4.88 -4.29
CA VAL A 12 12.79 4.80 -2.97
C VAL A 12 12.38 3.50 -2.28
N GLY A 13 13.31 2.89 -1.55
CA GLY A 13 13.10 1.65 -0.80
C GLY A 13 14.30 1.29 0.05
N LEU A 14 14.17 0.21 0.84
CA LEU A 14 15.26 -0.31 1.69
C LEU A 14 16.25 -1.18 0.89
N ASP A 15 15.78 -1.77 -0.23
CA ASP A 15 16.51 -2.77 -1.02
C ASP A 15 17.35 -2.14 -2.14
N ALA A 16 17.53 -0.84 -2.12
CA ALA A 16 18.58 -0.24 -2.91
C ALA A 16 19.90 -0.74 -2.28
N ASP A 17 20.58 -1.67 -2.93
CA ASP A 17 21.77 -2.39 -2.44
C ASP A 17 23.00 -1.49 -2.24
N GLY A 18 22.82 -0.28 -1.72
CA GLY A 18 23.90 0.71 -1.45
C GLY A 18 24.68 1.11 -2.71
N SER A 19 24.38 0.53 -3.84
CA SER A 19 24.90 0.97 -5.14
C SER A 19 24.29 2.32 -5.48
N VAL A 20 25.14 3.27 -5.77
CA VAL A 20 24.90 4.64 -6.19
C VAL A 20 23.58 4.76 -6.98
N PRO A 21 22.78 5.81 -6.73
CA PRO A 21 21.55 6.03 -7.47
C PRO A 21 21.84 6.04 -8.96
N GLU A 22 21.59 4.93 -9.63
CA GLU A 22 21.74 4.84 -11.06
C GLU A 22 20.62 5.63 -11.71
N THR A 23 21.00 6.71 -12.35
CA THR A 23 20.07 7.42 -13.23
C THR A 23 19.92 6.64 -14.51
N GLN A 24 18.75 6.05 -14.70
CA GLN A 24 18.41 5.36 -15.95
C GLN A 24 17.50 6.22 -16.82
N ARG A 25 17.89 6.46 -18.05
CA ARG A 25 16.97 7.02 -19.06
C ARG A 25 16.07 5.92 -19.58
N LEU A 26 14.76 6.10 -19.43
CA LEU A 26 13.74 5.15 -19.87
C LEU A 26 12.73 5.86 -20.80
N GLY A 27 12.92 5.71 -22.10
CA GLY A 27 12.10 6.40 -23.09
C GLY A 27 12.31 7.91 -23.04
N ARG A 28 11.22 8.67 -22.73
CA ARG A 28 11.28 10.14 -22.66
C ARG A 28 11.56 10.67 -21.25
N GLY A 29 11.69 9.82 -20.25
CA GLY A 29 11.85 10.21 -18.85
C GLY A 29 13.08 9.55 -18.23
N GLU A 30 13.17 9.75 -16.91
CA GLU A 30 14.32 9.35 -16.11
C GLU A 30 13.84 8.61 -14.86
N LEU A 31 14.61 7.61 -14.43
CA LEU A 31 14.43 6.90 -13.17
C LEU A 31 15.65 7.12 -12.30
N PHE A 32 15.41 7.57 -11.08
CA PHE A 32 16.40 7.70 -10.00
C PHE A 32 16.00 6.75 -8.88
N THR A 33 16.97 6.02 -8.34
CA THR A 33 16.73 5.09 -7.22
C THR A 33 17.52 5.56 -6.00
N TYR A 34 16.89 5.62 -4.84
CA TYR A 34 17.53 6.00 -3.57
C TYR A 34 17.12 5.05 -2.46
N GLU A 35 18.05 4.76 -1.55
CA GLU A 35 17.72 4.12 -0.29
C GLU A 35 16.98 5.11 0.63
N MET A 36 15.83 4.68 1.16
CA MET A 36 15.02 5.46 2.10
C MET A 36 14.21 4.53 3.00
N ASP A 37 14.35 4.72 4.29
CA ASP A 37 13.48 4.11 5.30
C ASP A 37 12.35 5.09 5.65
N VAL A 38 11.11 4.71 5.37
CA VAL A 38 9.93 5.54 5.65
C VAL A 38 9.69 5.77 7.15
N THR A 39 10.36 5.02 8.03
CA THR A 39 10.32 5.20 9.48
C THR A 39 11.36 6.19 9.99
N LYS A 40 12.26 6.66 9.12
CA LYS A 40 13.35 7.59 9.45
C LYS A 40 13.10 8.98 8.87
N PRO A 41 12.70 9.98 9.67
CA PRO A 41 12.44 11.34 9.20
C PRO A 41 13.64 11.98 8.48
N ALA A 42 14.86 11.63 8.88
CA ALA A 42 16.09 12.15 8.24
C ALA A 42 16.21 11.70 6.78
N ASP A 43 15.91 10.42 6.48
CA ASP A 43 15.94 9.89 5.11
C ASP A 43 14.89 10.58 4.23
N ILE A 44 13.67 10.74 4.76
CA ILE A 44 12.58 11.41 4.06
C ILE A 44 12.96 12.87 3.74
N THR A 45 13.50 13.59 4.73
CA THR A 45 13.92 14.99 4.57
C THR A 45 15.05 15.11 3.56
N ARG A 46 16.04 14.23 3.61
CA ARG A 46 17.18 14.22 2.69
C ARG A 46 16.72 14.12 1.24
N ILE A 47 15.75 13.28 0.94
CA ILE A 47 15.31 13.02 -0.44
C ILE A 47 14.22 14.01 -0.85
N LEU A 48 13.11 14.09 -0.12
CA LEU A 48 11.96 14.91 -0.51
C LEU A 48 12.22 16.40 -0.28
N GLY A 49 12.97 16.75 0.77
CA GLY A 49 13.32 18.14 1.06
C GLY A 49 14.19 18.80 -0.01
N ALA A 50 14.99 18.02 -0.75
CA ALA A 50 15.80 18.49 -1.86
C ALA A 50 15.02 18.70 -3.17
N LEU A 51 13.76 18.25 -3.24
CA LEU A 51 12.99 18.32 -4.48
C LEU A 51 12.42 19.72 -4.72
N PRO A 52 12.66 20.33 -5.90
CA PRO A 52 12.09 21.63 -6.25
C PRO A 52 10.59 21.51 -6.60
N ARG A 53 10.13 20.31 -6.95
CA ARG A 53 8.79 20.02 -7.44
C ARG A 53 8.38 18.59 -7.14
N LEU A 54 7.10 18.39 -6.84
CA LEU A 54 6.46 17.08 -6.74
C LEU A 54 5.07 17.13 -7.35
N ASP A 55 4.79 16.34 -8.37
CA ASP A 55 3.48 16.25 -9.02
C ASP A 55 2.63 15.11 -8.47
N ALA A 56 3.28 14.02 -8.08
CA ALA A 56 2.63 12.84 -7.52
C ALA A 56 3.54 12.13 -6.53
N ILE A 57 2.92 11.50 -5.54
CA ILE A 57 3.56 10.54 -4.65
C ILE A 57 2.77 9.24 -4.65
N VAL A 58 3.49 8.10 -4.63
CA VAL A 58 2.92 6.76 -4.57
C VAL A 58 3.53 6.04 -3.38
N HIS A 59 2.71 5.73 -2.39
CA HIS A 59 3.11 4.99 -1.20
C HIS A 59 2.93 3.49 -1.44
N CYS A 60 4.04 2.77 -1.56
CA CYS A 60 4.07 1.31 -1.76
C CYS A 60 4.72 0.58 -0.59
N ALA A 61 5.43 1.29 0.30
CA ALA A 61 6.11 0.68 1.44
C ALA A 61 5.12 -0.04 2.36
N GLY A 62 5.49 -1.24 2.79
CA GLY A 62 4.67 -2.03 3.68
C GLY A 62 5.08 -3.50 3.67
N PHE A 63 4.82 -4.19 4.77
CA PHE A 63 5.05 -5.62 4.94
C PHE A 63 3.93 -6.26 5.74
N GLY A 64 3.90 -7.59 5.76
CA GLY A 64 2.92 -8.39 6.48
C GLY A 64 3.49 -9.08 7.71
N ILE A 65 2.69 -9.20 8.78
CA ILE A 65 2.93 -10.08 9.91
C ILE A 65 1.75 -11.03 9.99
N ALA A 66 2.02 -12.31 10.12
CA ALA A 66 1.02 -13.35 10.32
C ALA A 66 1.20 -14.00 11.68
N GLY A 67 0.11 -14.09 12.43
CA GLY A 67 -0.01 -14.67 13.75
C GLY A 67 -1.37 -14.38 14.34
N SER A 68 -1.78 -15.14 15.34
CA SER A 68 -3.03 -14.87 16.07
C SER A 68 -2.96 -13.51 16.77
N ALA A 69 -4.11 -12.91 16.98
CA ALA A 69 -4.21 -11.63 17.69
C ALA A 69 -3.69 -11.73 19.13
N GLU A 70 -3.80 -12.93 19.73
CA GLU A 70 -3.31 -13.23 21.09
C GLU A 70 -1.79 -13.33 21.16
N CYS A 71 -1.17 -14.04 20.20
CA CYS A 71 0.24 -14.42 20.28
C CYS A 71 1.18 -13.45 19.55
N THR A 72 0.67 -12.57 18.69
CA THR A 72 1.50 -11.60 17.98
C THR A 72 2.08 -10.57 18.96
N PRO A 73 3.43 -10.49 19.13
CA PRO A 73 4.04 -9.56 20.05
C PRO A 73 3.71 -8.10 19.71
N MET A 74 3.41 -7.29 20.73
CA MET A 74 3.11 -5.85 20.56
C MET A 74 4.23 -5.08 19.85
N THR A 75 5.48 -5.50 20.02
CA THR A 75 6.63 -4.90 19.32
C THR A 75 6.52 -5.07 17.81
N LEU A 76 6.09 -6.24 17.35
CA LEU A 76 5.86 -6.52 15.93
C LEU A 76 4.62 -5.77 15.43
N ALA A 77 3.53 -5.76 16.20
CA ALA A 77 2.33 -5.01 15.86
C ALA A 77 2.66 -3.50 15.67
N ARG A 78 3.42 -2.90 16.60
CA ARG A 78 3.89 -1.51 16.49
C ARG A 78 4.75 -1.30 15.25
N LYS A 79 5.75 -2.16 15.03
CA LYS A 79 6.63 -2.09 13.85
C LYS A 79 5.81 -2.10 12.54
N GLN A 80 4.75 -2.92 12.48
CA GLN A 80 3.89 -2.96 11.30
C GLN A 80 3.11 -1.65 11.10
N PHE A 81 2.61 -1.04 12.17
CA PHE A 81 1.99 0.28 12.10
C PHE A 81 3.00 1.37 11.74
N ASP A 82 4.21 1.32 12.30
CA ASP A 82 5.27 2.31 12.02
C ASP A 82 5.59 2.36 10.52
N VAL A 83 5.73 1.21 9.87
CA VAL A 83 6.00 1.16 8.43
C VAL A 83 4.74 1.42 7.61
N ASN A 84 3.67 0.62 7.82
CA ASN A 84 2.52 0.59 6.92
C ASN A 84 1.65 1.83 7.02
N TYR A 85 1.57 2.45 8.20
CA TYR A 85 0.68 3.60 8.46
C TYR A 85 1.47 4.88 8.76
N PHE A 86 2.26 4.90 9.83
CA PHE A 86 2.99 6.11 10.22
C PHE A 86 4.03 6.52 9.19
N GLY A 87 4.67 5.57 8.48
CA GLY A 87 5.57 5.87 7.36
C GLY A 87 4.88 6.68 6.26
N VAL A 88 3.62 6.36 5.92
CA VAL A 88 2.84 7.15 4.96
C VAL A 88 2.60 8.57 5.47
N LEU A 89 2.27 8.73 6.76
CA LEU A 89 2.03 10.04 7.37
C LEU A 89 3.30 10.90 7.39
N GLN A 90 4.42 10.33 7.82
CA GLN A 90 5.71 11.02 7.88
C GLN A 90 6.16 11.51 6.51
N VAL A 91 6.03 10.67 5.48
CA VAL A 91 6.34 11.06 4.10
C VAL A 91 5.39 12.17 3.64
N ASN A 92 4.10 12.10 3.97
CA ASN A 92 3.11 13.11 3.59
C ASN A 92 3.32 14.45 4.29
N GLU A 93 3.90 14.49 5.48
CA GLU A 93 4.25 15.74 6.18
C GLU A 93 5.12 16.64 5.30
N ILE A 94 6.09 16.07 4.57
CA ILE A 94 6.95 16.79 3.65
C ILE A 94 6.36 16.86 2.23
N ALA A 95 5.72 15.80 1.76
CA ALA A 95 5.21 15.71 0.40
C ALA A 95 4.00 16.63 0.14
N LEU A 96 3.06 16.77 1.09
CA LEU A 96 1.85 17.56 0.89
C LEU A 96 2.12 19.05 0.66
N PRO A 97 3.01 19.73 1.40
CA PRO A 97 3.42 21.10 1.09
C PRO A 97 4.05 21.24 -0.30
N LEU A 98 4.87 20.27 -0.74
CA LEU A 98 5.47 20.27 -2.07
C LEU A 98 4.41 20.10 -3.17
N LEU A 99 3.52 19.12 -3.02
CA LEU A 99 2.40 18.89 -3.93
C LEU A 99 1.51 20.12 -4.07
N ARG A 100 1.18 20.78 -2.95
CA ARG A 100 0.35 21.99 -2.93
C ARG A 100 1.03 23.15 -3.68
N ARG A 101 2.32 23.41 -3.44
CA ARG A 101 3.09 24.44 -4.16
C ARG A 101 3.17 24.14 -5.65
N THR A 102 3.41 22.89 -6.02
CA THR A 102 3.48 22.46 -7.42
C THR A 102 2.12 22.59 -8.11
N ALA A 103 1.04 22.19 -7.44
CA ALA A 103 -0.32 22.29 -7.97
C ALA A 103 -0.74 23.74 -8.25
N ALA A 104 -0.41 24.66 -7.33
CA ALA A 104 -0.68 26.09 -7.49
C ALA A 104 0.04 26.68 -8.71
N ARG A 105 1.31 26.31 -8.94
CA ARG A 105 2.11 26.80 -10.08
C ARG A 105 1.64 26.23 -11.41
N ASN A 106 1.32 24.96 -11.47
CA ASN A 106 1.04 24.24 -12.72
C ASN A 106 -0.44 24.20 -13.09
N ARG A 107 -1.33 24.67 -12.22
CA ARG A 107 -2.80 24.54 -12.36
C ARG A 107 -3.26 23.07 -12.56
N LYS A 108 -2.47 22.11 -12.08
CA LYS A 108 -2.75 20.67 -12.09
C LYS A 108 -2.80 20.19 -10.66
N ARG A 109 -3.69 19.26 -10.36
CA ARG A 109 -3.79 18.69 -9.01
C ARG A 109 -2.58 17.82 -8.68
N GLY A 110 -1.98 18.03 -7.50
CA GLY A 110 -1.05 17.11 -6.88
C GLY A 110 -1.75 15.79 -6.56
N ARG A 111 -1.04 14.67 -6.74
CA ARG A 111 -1.59 13.32 -6.58
C ARG A 111 -0.95 12.58 -5.43
N VAL A 112 -1.77 12.08 -4.52
CA VAL A 112 -1.36 11.10 -3.51
C VAL A 112 -2.02 9.78 -3.86
N ILE A 113 -1.22 8.75 -4.07
CA ILE A 113 -1.70 7.38 -4.28
C ILE A 113 -1.14 6.53 -3.15
N VAL A 114 -2.00 5.77 -2.49
CA VAL A 114 -1.62 4.83 -1.45
C VAL A 114 -1.97 3.43 -1.92
N VAL A 115 -1.01 2.51 -1.86
CA VAL A 115 -1.26 1.09 -2.09
C VAL A 115 -1.78 0.48 -0.79
N GLY A 116 -3.09 0.33 -0.75
CA GLY A 116 -3.83 -0.34 0.32
C GLY A 116 -3.82 -1.85 0.17
N SER A 117 -4.97 -2.45 0.42
CA SER A 117 -5.28 -3.88 0.19
C SER A 117 -6.78 -4.09 0.33
N ILE A 118 -7.34 -5.12 -0.30
CA ILE A 118 -8.69 -5.60 0.05
C ILE A 118 -8.76 -5.99 1.52
N GLY A 119 -7.63 -6.42 2.12
CA GLY A 119 -7.49 -6.69 3.56
C GLY A 119 -7.70 -5.47 4.47
N GLY A 120 -7.71 -4.25 3.93
CA GLY A 120 -8.14 -3.04 4.65
C GLY A 120 -9.66 -2.92 4.77
N ARG A 121 -10.41 -3.70 4.01
CA ARG A 121 -11.88 -3.74 4.02
C ARG A 121 -12.45 -5.05 4.50
N LEU A 122 -11.62 -6.07 4.61
CA LEU A 122 -11.90 -7.40 5.14
C LEU A 122 -10.89 -7.74 6.21
N GLY A 123 -11.33 -8.19 7.38
CA GLY A 123 -10.43 -8.72 8.40
C GLY A 123 -9.89 -10.07 7.96
N LEU A 124 -8.58 -10.15 7.71
CA LEU A 124 -7.92 -11.40 7.35
C LEU A 124 -7.56 -12.18 8.62
N PRO A 125 -7.98 -13.45 8.78
CA PRO A 125 -7.57 -14.27 9.89
C PRO A 125 -6.03 -14.34 9.98
N PHE A 126 -5.49 -14.33 11.19
CA PHE A 126 -4.04 -14.35 11.45
C PHE A 126 -3.25 -13.19 10.83
N GLN A 127 -3.92 -12.15 10.32
CA GLN A 127 -3.34 -10.90 9.85
C GLN A 127 -4.12 -9.67 10.36
N SER A 128 -4.63 -9.74 11.59
CA SER A 128 -5.45 -8.68 12.19
C SER A 128 -4.75 -7.33 12.21
N HIS A 129 -3.46 -7.29 12.58
CA HIS A 129 -2.67 -6.05 12.61
C HIS A 129 -2.42 -5.50 11.21
N TYR A 130 -2.14 -6.36 10.23
CA TYR A 130 -2.02 -5.95 8.83
C TYR A 130 -3.32 -5.31 8.33
N SER A 131 -4.44 -6.01 8.51
CA SER A 131 -5.76 -5.50 8.12
C SER A 131 -6.07 -4.16 8.79
N SER A 132 -5.72 -4.02 10.08
CA SER A 132 -5.90 -2.76 10.81
C SER A 132 -5.06 -1.62 10.23
N THR A 133 -3.78 -1.86 9.85
CA THR A 133 -2.97 -0.81 9.21
C THR A 133 -3.56 -0.37 7.87
N LYS A 134 -4.06 -1.33 7.08
CA LYS A 134 -4.65 -1.03 5.78
C LYS A 134 -6.02 -0.35 5.90
N ALA A 135 -6.83 -0.71 6.91
CA ALA A 135 -8.09 -0.02 7.22
C ALA A 135 -7.85 1.43 7.69
N ALA A 136 -6.82 1.66 8.51
CA ALA A 136 -6.43 3.01 8.92
C ALA A 136 -6.06 3.89 7.72
N LEU A 137 -5.34 3.35 6.73
CA LEU A 137 -5.03 4.06 5.49
C LEU A 137 -6.27 4.41 4.66
N GLU A 138 -7.31 3.55 4.67
CA GLU A 138 -8.59 3.84 4.00
C GLU A 138 -9.20 5.14 4.54
N MET A 139 -9.32 5.24 5.85
CA MET A 139 -9.89 6.42 6.50
C MET A 139 -9.01 7.65 6.33
N TYR A 140 -7.69 7.49 6.45
CA TYR A 140 -6.74 8.58 6.20
C TYR A 140 -6.85 9.15 4.80
N VAL A 141 -6.91 8.31 3.77
CA VAL A 141 -7.01 8.76 2.37
C VAL A 141 -8.34 9.45 2.09
N GLU A 142 -9.45 8.98 2.67
CA GLU A 142 -10.75 9.66 2.57
C GLU A 142 -10.70 11.08 3.14
N ALA A 143 -10.20 11.22 4.37
CA ALA A 143 -10.08 12.51 5.04
C ALA A 143 -9.14 13.45 4.27
N LEU A 144 -7.94 12.98 3.92
CA LEU A 144 -6.97 13.74 3.14
C LEU A 144 -7.55 14.24 1.81
N ARG A 145 -8.37 13.42 1.15
CA ARG A 145 -9.01 13.81 -0.11
C ARG A 145 -9.99 14.97 0.07
N LEU A 146 -10.74 14.98 1.16
CA LEU A 146 -11.68 16.07 1.49
C LEU A 146 -10.92 17.35 1.85
N GLU A 147 -9.94 17.25 2.73
CA GLU A 147 -9.09 18.37 3.16
C GLU A 147 -8.29 18.98 2.00
N GLY A 148 -7.69 18.13 1.17
CA GLY A 148 -6.85 18.54 0.05
C GLY A 148 -7.58 19.19 -1.10
N ARG A 149 -8.91 19.04 -1.19
CA ARG A 149 -9.71 19.44 -2.37
C ARG A 149 -9.54 20.92 -2.76
N ARG A 150 -9.58 21.83 -1.78
CA ARG A 150 -9.42 23.28 -2.00
C ARG A 150 -7.95 23.68 -2.18
N HIS A 151 -7.03 22.80 -1.84
CA HIS A 151 -5.58 23.02 -1.93
C HIS A 151 -4.95 22.36 -3.16
N GLY A 152 -5.76 21.91 -4.10
CA GLY A 152 -5.29 21.31 -5.34
C GLY A 152 -4.68 19.92 -5.17
N ILE A 153 -5.00 19.19 -4.08
CA ILE A 153 -4.54 17.83 -3.81
C ILE A 153 -5.69 16.84 -4.01
N THR A 154 -5.38 15.69 -4.56
CA THR A 154 -6.31 14.56 -4.69
C THR A 154 -5.64 13.29 -4.22
N ALA A 155 -6.28 12.56 -3.31
CA ALA A 155 -5.82 11.29 -2.81
C ALA A 155 -6.67 10.12 -3.34
N THR A 156 -6.05 8.98 -3.58
CA THR A 156 -6.69 7.73 -4.03
C THR A 156 -5.97 6.55 -3.36
N ILE A 157 -6.74 5.61 -2.84
CA ILE A 157 -6.21 4.33 -2.39
C ILE A 157 -6.48 3.26 -3.45
N ILE A 158 -5.46 2.45 -3.74
CA ILE A 158 -5.55 1.31 -4.65
C ILE A 158 -5.56 0.06 -3.78
N GLU A 159 -6.56 -0.78 -3.97
CA GLU A 159 -6.84 -1.96 -3.16
C GLU A 159 -6.51 -3.24 -3.98
N PRO A 160 -5.26 -3.72 -3.97
CA PRO A 160 -4.95 -5.02 -4.56
C PRO A 160 -5.59 -6.16 -3.76
N GLY A 161 -5.91 -7.23 -4.45
CA GLY A 161 -6.09 -8.55 -3.86
C GLY A 161 -4.77 -9.30 -3.82
N ASP A 162 -4.82 -10.59 -4.19
CA ASP A 162 -3.64 -11.45 -4.21
C ASP A 162 -2.71 -11.08 -5.36
N LEU A 163 -1.43 -10.89 -5.03
CA LEU A 163 -0.38 -10.48 -5.97
C LEU A 163 0.86 -11.35 -5.82
N SER A 164 1.35 -11.85 -6.92
CA SER A 164 2.63 -12.55 -6.99
C SER A 164 3.79 -11.55 -6.93
N THR A 165 4.29 -11.29 -5.72
CA THR A 165 5.37 -10.34 -5.43
C THR A 165 6.27 -10.87 -4.32
N GLY A 166 7.36 -10.15 -3.99
CA GLY A 166 8.20 -10.44 -2.83
C GLY A 166 7.51 -10.27 -1.46
N PHE A 167 6.28 -9.74 -1.42
CA PHE A 167 5.53 -9.52 -0.18
C PHE A 167 5.29 -10.80 0.61
N THR A 168 4.91 -11.91 -0.07
CA THR A 168 4.69 -13.22 0.57
C THR A 168 5.94 -13.74 1.26
N GLY A 169 7.11 -13.63 0.59
CA GLY A 169 8.39 -14.07 1.14
C GLY A 169 8.93 -13.18 2.27
N SER A 170 8.51 -11.92 2.33
CA SER A 170 8.90 -10.97 3.38
C SER A 170 7.97 -10.98 4.60
N ARG A 171 6.91 -11.80 4.60
CA ARG A 171 5.98 -11.92 5.72
C ARG A 171 6.65 -12.51 6.95
N ILE A 172 6.53 -11.82 8.09
CA ILE A 172 7.02 -12.32 9.37
C ILE A 172 5.97 -13.26 9.96
N LEU A 173 6.36 -14.50 10.25
CA LEU A 173 5.53 -15.47 10.96
C LEU A 173 5.76 -15.29 12.47
N ALA A 174 4.73 -14.87 13.19
CA ALA A 174 4.79 -14.53 14.60
C ALA A 174 4.09 -15.55 15.51
N GLU A 175 3.47 -16.60 14.95
CA GLU A 175 2.75 -17.60 15.71
C GLU A 175 3.72 -18.62 16.34
N PRO A 176 3.75 -18.75 17.70
CA PRO A 176 4.59 -19.74 18.35
C PRO A 176 4.14 -21.18 18.05
N ALA A 177 5.09 -22.10 17.89
CA ALA A 177 4.81 -23.49 17.58
C ALA A 177 4.00 -24.25 18.66
N ASN A 178 4.04 -23.79 19.91
CA ASN A 178 3.28 -24.33 21.02
C ASN A 178 1.95 -23.62 21.28
N SER A 179 1.56 -22.70 20.39
CA SER A 179 0.29 -21.99 20.49
C SER A 179 -0.89 -22.90 20.14
N PRO A 180 -2.05 -22.76 20.79
CA PRO A 180 -3.28 -23.44 20.39
C PRO A 180 -3.78 -23.07 18.99
N TYR A 181 -3.28 -21.97 18.42
CA TYR A 181 -3.63 -21.48 17.10
C TYR A 181 -2.67 -21.91 15.99
N TYR A 182 -1.56 -22.62 16.34
CA TYR A 182 -0.46 -22.84 15.39
C TYR A 182 -0.90 -23.53 14.10
N ASP A 183 -1.55 -24.68 14.20
CA ASP A 183 -1.96 -25.46 13.02
C ASP A 183 -2.97 -24.70 12.14
N GLU A 184 -3.91 -24.00 12.76
CA GLU A 184 -4.91 -23.21 12.05
C GLU A 184 -4.28 -21.99 11.38
N CYS A 185 -3.34 -21.34 12.07
CA CYS A 185 -2.55 -20.24 11.52
C CYS A 185 -1.75 -20.70 10.30
N GLN A 186 -1.03 -21.82 10.39
CA GLN A 186 -0.24 -22.36 9.28
C GLN A 186 -1.11 -22.68 8.06
N ARG A 187 -2.27 -23.32 8.27
CA ARG A 187 -3.20 -23.60 7.15
C ARG A 187 -3.73 -22.32 6.51
N SER A 188 -4.20 -21.37 7.32
CA SER A 188 -4.77 -20.11 6.84
C SER A 188 -3.74 -19.27 6.08
N VAL A 189 -2.55 -19.11 6.64
CA VAL A 189 -1.46 -18.35 6.03
C VAL A 189 -0.90 -19.06 4.80
N GLY A 190 -0.84 -20.39 4.83
CA GLY A 190 -0.45 -21.21 3.68
C GLY A 190 -1.42 -21.04 2.51
N GLN A 191 -2.74 -21.00 2.76
CA GLN A 191 -3.74 -20.70 1.73
C GLN A 191 -3.53 -19.31 1.14
N MET A 192 -3.33 -18.29 1.99
CA MET A 192 -3.06 -16.93 1.51
C MET A 192 -1.79 -16.85 0.67
N ALA A 193 -0.73 -17.54 1.10
CA ALA A 193 0.52 -17.59 0.34
C ALA A 193 0.36 -18.24 -1.03
N HIS A 194 -0.44 -19.31 -1.10
CA HIS A 194 -0.78 -19.97 -2.37
C HIS A 194 -1.57 -19.02 -3.30
N ASP A 195 -2.61 -18.36 -2.77
CA ASP A 195 -3.43 -17.44 -3.54
C ASP A 195 -2.61 -16.25 -4.05
N GLU A 196 -1.72 -15.70 -3.22
CA GLU A 196 -0.79 -14.64 -3.60
C GLU A 196 0.18 -15.10 -4.71
N GLN A 197 0.78 -16.28 -4.60
CA GLN A 197 1.72 -16.81 -5.60
C GLN A 197 1.08 -17.08 -6.95
N THR A 198 -0.21 -17.39 -6.96
CA THR A 198 -1.01 -17.63 -8.18
C THR A 198 -1.74 -16.39 -8.67
N GLY A 199 -1.64 -15.29 -7.92
CA GLY A 199 -2.26 -14.01 -8.25
C GLY A 199 -1.58 -13.26 -9.39
N ASP A 200 -2.16 -12.11 -9.72
CA ASP A 200 -1.60 -11.22 -10.75
C ASP A 200 -0.20 -10.70 -10.38
N GLY A 201 0.64 -10.41 -11.38
CA GLY A 201 1.92 -9.74 -11.15
C GLY A 201 1.76 -8.26 -10.74
N PRO A 202 2.84 -7.64 -10.19
CA PRO A 202 2.83 -6.25 -9.73
C PRO A 202 2.50 -5.24 -10.85
N GLU A 203 2.67 -5.61 -12.11
CA GLU A 203 2.34 -4.80 -13.28
C GLU A 203 0.84 -4.48 -13.36
N SER A 204 -0.02 -5.33 -12.82
CA SER A 204 -1.48 -5.10 -12.76
C SER A 204 -1.80 -3.86 -11.92
N VAL A 205 -1.15 -3.73 -10.77
CA VAL A 205 -1.25 -2.56 -9.89
C VAL A 205 -0.59 -1.34 -10.52
N ALA A 206 0.59 -1.50 -11.11
CA ALA A 206 1.32 -0.42 -11.77
C ALA A 206 0.51 0.21 -12.91
N ARG A 207 -0.18 -0.60 -13.73
CA ARG A 207 -1.09 -0.11 -14.78
C ARG A 207 -2.24 0.72 -14.20
N VAL A 208 -2.82 0.29 -13.07
CA VAL A 208 -3.89 1.03 -12.38
C VAL A 208 -3.38 2.35 -11.82
N ILE A 209 -2.17 2.38 -11.23
CA ILE A 209 -1.52 3.60 -10.76
C ILE A 209 -1.33 4.59 -11.90
N VAL A 210 -0.72 4.15 -13.02
CA VAL A 210 -0.47 5.00 -14.19
C VAL A 210 -1.77 5.56 -14.74
N ALA A 211 -2.80 4.72 -14.91
CA ALA A 211 -4.12 5.15 -15.38
C ALA A 211 -4.79 6.15 -14.42
N THR A 212 -4.58 5.99 -13.11
CA THR A 212 -5.14 6.87 -12.07
C THR A 212 -4.48 8.24 -12.08
N LEU A 213 -3.17 8.30 -12.28
CA LEU A 213 -2.43 9.56 -12.41
C LEU A 213 -2.90 10.41 -13.60
N GLY A 214 -3.35 9.79 -14.69
CA GLY A 214 -3.88 10.46 -15.88
C GLY A 214 -5.32 10.98 -15.71
N LYS A 215 -6.09 10.51 -14.73
CA LYS A 215 -7.49 10.92 -14.57
C LYS A 215 -7.61 12.30 -13.93
N ARG A 216 -8.51 13.15 -14.47
CA ARG A 216 -8.81 14.45 -13.88
C ARG A 216 -9.42 14.34 -12.47
N ASN A 217 -10.33 13.39 -12.28
CA ASN A 217 -10.99 13.13 -11.00
C ASN A 217 -11.07 11.60 -10.76
N PRO A 218 -9.99 10.99 -10.26
CA PRO A 218 -9.99 9.55 -9.96
C PRO A 218 -10.94 9.27 -8.77
N PRO A 219 -11.52 8.05 -8.67
CA PRO A 219 -12.28 7.66 -7.50
C PRO A 219 -11.38 7.60 -6.25
N VAL A 220 -12.00 7.62 -5.06
CA VAL A 220 -11.25 7.53 -3.79
C VAL A 220 -10.62 6.14 -3.61
N ARG A 221 -11.32 5.09 -4.05
CA ARG A 221 -10.90 3.67 -3.96
C ARG A 221 -10.91 3.01 -5.33
N ILE A 222 -9.93 2.16 -5.57
CA ILE A 222 -9.84 1.37 -6.80
C ILE A 222 -9.35 -0.03 -6.44
N ALA A 223 -10.26 -1.01 -6.43
CA ALA A 223 -9.87 -2.41 -6.34
C ALA A 223 -9.18 -2.87 -7.64
N VAL A 224 -8.12 -3.67 -7.53
CA VAL A 224 -7.39 -4.23 -8.67
C VAL A 224 -7.89 -5.64 -8.98
N GLY A 225 -8.07 -5.94 -10.26
CA GLY A 225 -8.67 -7.20 -10.72
C GLY A 225 -10.21 -7.14 -10.79
N SER A 226 -10.79 -7.86 -11.76
CA SER A 226 -12.25 -7.86 -12.00
C SER A 226 -13.01 -8.56 -10.88
N SER A 227 -12.49 -9.69 -10.40
CA SER A 227 -13.05 -10.46 -9.29
C SER A 227 -13.12 -9.64 -8.00
N TYR A 228 -12.03 -8.94 -7.65
CA TYR A 228 -11.97 -8.11 -6.45
C TYR A 228 -12.85 -6.87 -6.54
N LYS A 229 -12.98 -6.27 -7.74
CA LYS A 229 -13.96 -5.20 -7.97
C LYS A 229 -15.39 -5.67 -7.69
N ALA A 230 -15.75 -6.82 -8.23
CA ALA A 230 -17.08 -7.41 -8.00
C ALA A 230 -17.27 -7.74 -6.51
N LEU A 231 -16.28 -8.36 -5.86
CA LEU A 231 -16.31 -8.69 -4.44
C LEU A 231 -16.53 -7.45 -3.57
N MET A 232 -15.76 -6.37 -3.81
CA MET A 232 -15.89 -5.14 -3.04
C MET A 232 -17.23 -4.43 -3.26
N GLN A 233 -17.81 -4.52 -4.45
CA GLN A 233 -19.16 -4.00 -4.70
C GLN A 233 -20.22 -4.86 -3.96
N LEU A 234 -20.11 -6.17 -4.06
CA LEU A 234 -21.03 -7.09 -3.39
C LEU A 234 -20.99 -6.93 -1.86
N LYS A 235 -19.79 -6.82 -1.28
CA LYS A 235 -19.60 -6.61 0.17
C LYS A 235 -20.43 -5.44 0.73
N ARG A 236 -20.69 -4.40 -0.06
CA ARG A 236 -21.48 -3.23 0.39
C ARG A 236 -22.91 -3.58 0.77
N PHE A 237 -23.43 -4.68 0.24
CA PHE A 237 -24.82 -5.13 0.42
C PHE A 237 -24.92 -6.39 1.29
N LEU A 238 -23.80 -7.04 1.60
CA LEU A 238 -23.79 -8.26 2.40
C LEU A 238 -23.81 -7.93 3.90
N PRO A 239 -24.66 -8.60 4.69
CA PRO A 239 -24.58 -8.56 6.15
C PRO A 239 -23.24 -9.10 6.64
N ASP A 240 -22.73 -8.55 7.75
CA ASP A 240 -21.41 -8.93 8.30
C ASP A 240 -21.33 -10.43 8.61
N ARG A 241 -22.39 -11.05 9.11
CA ARG A 241 -22.44 -12.50 9.37
C ARG A 241 -22.18 -13.34 8.12
N LEU A 242 -22.67 -12.90 6.95
CA LEU A 242 -22.44 -13.60 5.69
C LEU A 242 -21.02 -13.41 5.20
N VAL A 243 -20.46 -12.21 5.37
CA VAL A 243 -19.06 -11.95 5.09
C VAL A 243 -18.16 -12.82 5.98
N GLU A 244 -18.42 -12.88 7.28
CA GLU A 244 -17.73 -13.77 8.22
C GLU A 244 -17.80 -15.23 7.80
N PHE A 245 -18.98 -15.71 7.46
CA PHE A 245 -19.18 -17.10 7.00
C PHE A 245 -18.32 -17.41 5.77
N VAL A 246 -18.28 -16.50 4.79
CA VAL A 246 -17.46 -16.67 3.57
C VAL A 246 -15.96 -16.68 3.93
N MET A 247 -15.49 -15.75 4.76
CA MET A 247 -14.09 -15.68 5.19
C MET A 247 -13.65 -16.95 5.93
N ARG A 248 -14.51 -17.48 6.81
CA ARG A 248 -14.29 -18.77 7.48
C ARG A 248 -14.17 -19.92 6.49
N ARG A 249 -15.03 -19.95 5.47
CA ARG A 249 -14.99 -21.01 4.44
C ARG A 249 -13.75 -20.95 3.56
N ILE A 250 -13.16 -19.78 3.37
CA ILE A 250 -11.96 -19.62 2.56
C ILE A 250 -10.71 -19.97 3.40
N TYR A 251 -10.55 -19.34 4.57
CA TYR A 251 -9.30 -19.33 5.31
C TYR A 251 -9.26 -20.17 6.58
N MET A 252 -10.41 -20.59 7.11
CA MET A 252 -10.55 -21.29 8.39
C MET A 252 -11.14 -22.71 8.18
N LYS A 253 -10.73 -23.38 7.11
CA LYS A 253 -11.12 -24.78 6.88
C LYS A 253 -10.46 -25.69 7.91
N PRO A 254 -11.18 -26.73 8.44
CA PRO A 254 -10.61 -27.70 9.35
C PRO A 254 -9.47 -28.51 8.73
#